data_76e0aea07851c59d89be609f9351cdde
#
_entry.id   76e0aea07851c59d89be609f9351cdde
#
_cell.length_a   1.000
_cell.length_b   1.000
_cell.length_c   1.000
_cell.angle_alpha   90.00
_cell.angle_beta   90.00
_cell.angle_gamma   90.00
#
_symmetry.space_group_name_H-M   'P 1'
#
loop_
_entity.id
_entity.type
_entity.pdbx_description
1 polymer ?
#
loop_
_entity_poly.entity_id
_entity_poly.type
_entity_poly.pdbx_seq_one_letter_code
_entity_poly.pdbx_strand_id
1 'polypeptide(L)'
;MKKLSALIPALLFMTVFTVNAAWEQPTLGYTLSPLSKPVEAPNFKLEDMDENEYDFSEYRGKVVLLNFWATWCPPCKREMPSMERVYQKYQGDNFTVIGVNQMEDGDRIFSFTGSLDTRPTFDILLDSESKVSQAYEVRGLPTTYLIDKQGKIRYRAIGGREFDHQEVEKIIQSLMNE
;
A
#
# COMPACT_ATOMS: atom_id res chain seq x y z
N MET A 1 67.16 23.77 48.61
CA MET A 1 66.76 22.68 47.77
C MET A 1 65.22 22.73 47.67
N LYS A 2 64.68 23.35 46.60
CA LYS A 2 63.24 23.53 46.39
C LYS A 2 62.73 22.44 45.46
N LYS A 3 61.83 21.59 45.94
CA LYS A 3 61.14 20.57 45.09
C LYS A 3 60.02 21.27 44.33
N LEU A 4 60.12 21.26 42.98
CA LEU A 4 59.06 21.68 42.07
C LEU A 4 58.11 20.50 41.90
N SER A 5 56.89 20.64 42.39
CA SER A 5 55.81 19.70 42.12
C SER A 5 55.11 20.08 40.80
N ALA A 6 55.27 19.22 39.78
CA ALA A 6 54.55 19.39 38.52
C ALA A 6 53.10 18.90 38.68
N LEU A 7 52.17 19.81 38.51
CA LEU A 7 50.73 19.51 38.38
C LEU A 7 50.44 19.11 36.93
N ILE A 8 50.04 17.85 36.74
CA ILE A 8 49.57 17.33 35.43
C ILE A 8 48.08 17.64 35.33
N PRO A 9 47.62 18.39 34.33
CA PRO A 9 46.19 18.59 34.14
C PRO A 9 45.54 17.31 33.61
N ALA A 10 44.58 16.76 34.32
CA ALA A 10 43.73 15.66 33.86
C ALA A 10 42.83 16.17 32.73
N LEU A 11 43.10 15.79 31.48
CA LEU A 11 42.19 16.00 30.34
C LEU A 11 41.00 15.08 30.51
N LEU A 12 39.85 15.67 30.86
CA LEU A 12 38.58 14.97 30.88
C LEU A 12 38.12 14.75 29.41
N PHE A 13 38.31 13.54 28.88
CA PHE A 13 37.71 13.18 27.62
C PHE A 13 36.22 12.98 27.79
N MET A 14 35.45 13.99 27.39
CA MET A 14 34.00 13.91 27.28
C MET A 14 33.65 13.13 26.02
N THR A 15 33.40 11.83 26.16
CA THR A 15 32.86 11.01 25.04
C THR A 15 31.42 11.41 24.78
N VAL A 16 31.22 12.17 23.71
CA VAL A 16 29.89 12.47 23.19
C VAL A 16 29.35 11.20 22.57
N PHE A 17 28.49 10.49 23.29
CA PHE A 17 27.66 9.43 22.68
C PHE A 17 26.62 10.10 21.79
N THR A 18 26.86 10.15 20.50
CA THR A 18 25.84 10.46 19.51
C THR A 18 24.88 9.28 19.43
N VAL A 19 23.76 9.38 20.16
CA VAL A 19 22.65 8.45 19.96
C VAL A 19 22.03 8.79 18.61
N ASN A 20 22.46 8.07 17.59
CA ASN A 20 21.83 8.08 16.27
C ASN A 20 20.54 7.26 16.38
N ALA A 21 19.48 7.84 16.96
CA ALA A 21 18.15 7.26 16.93
C ALA A 21 17.65 7.34 15.49
N ALA A 22 18.05 6.36 14.68
CA ALA A 22 17.38 6.13 13.40
C ALA A 22 15.90 5.90 13.72
N TRP A 23 15.03 6.83 13.31
CA TRP A 23 13.58 6.68 13.45
C TRP A 23 13.14 5.48 12.60
N GLU A 24 12.99 4.35 13.25
CA GLU A 24 12.52 3.13 12.60
C GLU A 24 11.02 3.29 12.33
N GLN A 25 10.65 3.27 11.05
CA GLN A 25 9.24 3.34 10.65
C GLN A 25 8.50 2.12 11.20
N PRO A 26 7.30 2.29 11.79
CA PRO A 26 6.55 1.14 12.29
C PRO A 26 6.28 0.16 11.16
N THR A 27 6.42 -1.13 11.45
CA THR A 27 6.11 -2.21 10.51
C THR A 27 4.65 -2.14 10.08
N LEU A 28 4.37 -2.44 8.81
CA LEU A 28 3.01 -2.54 8.32
C LEU A 28 2.31 -3.77 8.92
N GLY A 29 1.00 -3.66 9.16
CA GLY A 29 0.19 -4.81 9.53
C GLY A 29 -0.05 -5.75 8.34
N TYR A 30 -0.60 -6.92 8.59
CA TYR A 30 -1.01 -7.88 7.55
C TYR A 30 -2.44 -8.40 7.74
N THR A 31 -3.17 -7.88 8.72
CA THR A 31 -4.53 -8.35 9.01
C THR A 31 -5.56 -7.72 8.07
N LEU A 32 -6.35 -8.55 7.41
CA LEU A 32 -7.55 -8.17 6.70
C LEU A 32 -8.78 -8.50 7.55
N SER A 33 -9.67 -7.53 7.73
CA SER A 33 -10.90 -7.71 8.50
C SER A 33 -11.99 -8.30 7.59
N PRO A 34 -12.51 -9.51 7.87
CA PRO A 34 -13.61 -10.06 7.11
C PRO A 34 -14.88 -9.23 7.34
N LEU A 35 -15.69 -9.05 6.30
CA LEU A 35 -17.03 -8.48 6.44
C LEU A 35 -17.96 -9.54 7.05
N SER A 36 -18.86 -9.11 7.93
CA SER A 36 -19.87 -10.02 8.54
C SER A 36 -20.79 -10.68 7.51
N LYS A 37 -20.99 -9.99 6.39
CA LYS A 37 -21.70 -10.50 5.19
C LYS A 37 -20.99 -9.95 3.95
N PRO A 38 -20.80 -10.76 2.89
CA PRO A 38 -20.35 -10.27 1.61
C PRO A 38 -21.30 -9.18 1.06
N VAL A 39 -20.73 -8.09 0.56
CA VAL A 39 -21.48 -6.95 0.00
C VAL A 39 -21.10 -6.79 -1.45
N GLU A 40 -22.07 -6.52 -2.32
CA GLU A 40 -21.79 -6.25 -3.73
C GLU A 40 -20.86 -5.04 -3.87
N ALA A 41 -19.76 -5.22 -4.59
CA ALA A 41 -18.83 -4.13 -4.88
C ALA A 41 -19.49 -3.15 -5.85
N PRO A 42 -19.55 -1.84 -5.55
CA PRO A 42 -20.04 -0.84 -6.48
C PRO A 42 -19.30 -0.91 -7.82
N ASN A 43 -20.04 -0.96 -8.93
CA ASN A 43 -19.43 -0.88 -10.24
C ASN A 43 -18.97 0.55 -10.54
N PHE A 44 -17.92 0.69 -11.32
CA PHE A 44 -17.38 1.97 -11.75
C PHE A 44 -16.68 1.87 -13.10
N LYS A 45 -16.48 3.03 -13.73
CA LYS A 45 -15.60 3.20 -14.88
C LYS A 45 -14.61 4.30 -14.56
N LEU A 46 -13.35 4.04 -14.78
CA LEU A 46 -12.24 5.00 -14.61
C LEU A 46 -11.25 4.82 -15.76
N GLU A 47 -10.44 5.84 -15.96
CA GLU A 47 -9.32 5.82 -16.91
C GLU A 47 -8.01 5.59 -16.16
N ASP A 48 -7.03 5.02 -16.89
CA ASP A 48 -5.64 4.97 -16.45
C ASP A 48 -4.87 6.26 -16.87
N MET A 49 -3.55 6.26 -16.69
CA MET A 49 -2.68 7.40 -17.07
C MET A 49 -2.51 7.56 -18.59
N ASP A 50 -2.88 6.55 -19.37
CA ASP A 50 -2.81 6.54 -20.85
C ASP A 50 -4.20 6.74 -21.48
N GLU A 51 -5.21 7.19 -20.68
CA GLU A 51 -6.60 7.45 -21.10
C GLU A 51 -7.36 6.17 -21.56
N ASN A 52 -6.90 4.99 -21.19
CA ASN A 52 -7.65 3.77 -21.42
C ASN A 52 -8.79 3.64 -20.41
N GLU A 53 -10.01 3.41 -20.87
CA GLU A 53 -11.17 3.18 -20.01
C GLU A 53 -11.18 1.76 -19.45
N TYR A 54 -11.41 1.64 -18.13
CA TYR A 54 -11.58 0.39 -17.41
C TYR A 54 -12.98 0.32 -16.81
N ASP A 55 -13.75 -0.72 -17.14
CA ASP A 55 -15.02 -1.04 -16.51
C ASP A 55 -14.80 -2.14 -15.46
N PHE A 56 -15.07 -1.84 -14.20
CA PHE A 56 -14.85 -2.79 -13.10
C PHE A 56 -15.68 -4.08 -13.26
N SER A 57 -16.78 -4.05 -14.00
CA SER A 57 -17.58 -5.25 -14.28
C SER A 57 -16.82 -6.32 -15.08
N GLU A 58 -15.80 -5.95 -15.83
CA GLU A 58 -14.98 -6.87 -16.64
C GLU A 58 -14.04 -7.74 -15.79
N TYR A 59 -13.87 -7.39 -14.50
CA TYR A 59 -13.07 -8.17 -13.57
C TYR A 59 -13.85 -9.30 -12.89
N ARG A 60 -15.12 -9.53 -13.26
CA ARG A 60 -15.87 -10.71 -12.81
C ARG A 60 -15.13 -12.00 -13.20
N GLY A 61 -15.09 -12.97 -12.29
CA GLY A 61 -14.31 -14.19 -12.44
C GLY A 61 -12.90 -14.10 -11.85
N LYS A 62 -12.44 -12.90 -11.46
CA LYS A 62 -11.16 -12.69 -10.79
C LYS A 62 -11.36 -12.28 -9.34
N VAL A 63 -10.45 -12.66 -8.47
CA VAL A 63 -10.28 -12.06 -7.15
C VAL A 63 -9.53 -10.75 -7.34
N VAL A 64 -10.08 -9.65 -6.81
CA VAL A 64 -9.51 -8.30 -6.97
C VAL A 64 -9.06 -7.77 -5.63
N LEU A 65 -7.79 -7.37 -5.53
CA LEU A 65 -7.27 -6.51 -4.47
C LEU A 65 -7.42 -5.07 -4.95
N LEU A 66 -8.48 -4.39 -4.48
CA LEU A 66 -8.80 -3.00 -4.83
C LEU A 66 -8.27 -2.08 -3.74
N ASN A 67 -7.27 -1.26 -4.08
CA ASN A 67 -6.58 -0.38 -3.13
C ASN A 67 -6.81 1.09 -3.48
N PHE A 68 -7.26 1.88 -2.50
CA PHE A 68 -7.41 3.34 -2.62
C PHE A 68 -6.21 4.02 -1.98
N TRP A 69 -5.55 4.91 -2.74
CA TRP A 69 -4.27 5.50 -2.37
C TRP A 69 -4.05 6.91 -2.92
N ALA A 70 -2.98 7.59 -2.48
CA ALA A 70 -2.50 8.83 -3.06
C ALA A 70 -0.97 8.96 -2.91
N THR A 71 -0.33 9.80 -3.73
CA THR A 71 1.13 9.99 -3.71
C THR A 71 1.64 10.62 -2.41
N TRP A 72 0.84 11.49 -1.79
CA TRP A 72 1.14 12.16 -0.53
C TRP A 72 0.90 11.30 0.73
N CYS A 73 0.47 10.06 0.57
CA CYS A 73 0.13 9.14 1.66
C CYS A 73 1.33 8.22 2.01
N PRO A 74 2.08 8.46 3.10
CA PRO A 74 3.28 7.68 3.40
C PRO A 74 3.03 6.17 3.61
N PRO A 75 1.96 5.71 4.30
CA PRO A 75 1.69 4.29 4.40
C PRO A 75 1.32 3.65 3.06
N CYS A 76 0.68 4.39 2.12
CA CYS A 76 0.40 3.91 0.77
C CYS A 76 1.70 3.60 0.02
N LYS A 77 2.68 4.52 0.06
CA LYS A 77 4.00 4.30 -0.54
C LYS A 77 4.67 3.03 0.00
N ARG A 78 4.57 2.79 1.32
CA ARG A 78 5.23 1.63 1.95
C ARG A 78 4.61 0.29 1.58
N GLU A 79 3.30 0.23 1.34
CA GLU A 79 2.63 -1.04 1.00
C GLU A 79 2.76 -1.43 -0.49
N MET A 80 3.03 -0.47 -1.39
CA MET A 80 3.11 -0.71 -2.84
C MET A 80 4.06 -1.85 -3.24
N PRO A 81 5.28 -1.98 -2.68
CA PRO A 81 6.15 -3.11 -3.02
C PRO A 81 5.54 -4.48 -2.69
N SER A 82 4.78 -4.61 -1.60
CA SER A 82 4.12 -5.86 -1.24
C SER A 82 2.92 -6.15 -2.14
N MET A 83 2.20 -5.12 -2.59
CA MET A 83 1.14 -5.24 -3.59
C MET A 83 1.71 -5.71 -4.93
N GLU A 84 2.84 -5.14 -5.37
CA GLU A 84 3.50 -5.55 -6.60
C GLU A 84 3.97 -7.01 -6.52
N ARG A 85 4.58 -7.43 -5.40
CA ARG A 85 5.04 -8.81 -5.23
C ARG A 85 3.88 -9.83 -5.28
N VAL A 86 2.75 -9.54 -4.64
CA VAL A 86 1.58 -10.43 -4.70
C VAL A 86 0.93 -10.41 -6.08
N TYR A 87 0.90 -9.26 -6.76
CA TYR A 87 0.45 -9.15 -8.14
C TYR A 87 1.29 -10.01 -9.07
N GLN A 88 2.62 -9.84 -9.06
CA GLN A 88 3.53 -10.62 -9.89
C GLN A 88 3.45 -12.13 -9.63
N LYS A 89 3.18 -12.53 -8.40
CA LYS A 89 3.06 -13.93 -8.01
C LYS A 89 1.80 -14.60 -8.57
N TYR A 90 0.67 -13.88 -8.65
CA TYR A 90 -0.64 -14.44 -9.00
C TYR A 90 -1.24 -13.87 -10.29
N GLN A 91 -0.58 -12.92 -10.97
CA GLN A 91 -1.05 -12.43 -12.27
C GLN A 91 -1.12 -13.57 -13.29
N GLY A 92 -2.17 -13.57 -14.12
CA GLY A 92 -2.42 -14.67 -15.07
C GLY A 92 -3.27 -15.81 -14.51
N ASP A 93 -3.34 -15.93 -13.17
CA ASP A 93 -4.35 -16.74 -12.49
C ASP A 93 -5.62 -15.89 -12.31
N ASN A 94 -6.62 -16.37 -11.62
CA ASN A 94 -7.87 -15.63 -11.40
C ASN A 94 -7.72 -14.53 -10.32
N PHE A 95 -6.65 -13.70 -10.42
CA PHE A 95 -6.32 -12.63 -9.48
C PHE A 95 -5.80 -11.39 -10.18
N THR A 96 -6.10 -10.22 -9.63
CA THR A 96 -5.48 -8.95 -10.03
C THR A 96 -5.41 -7.95 -8.87
N VAL A 97 -4.59 -6.93 -9.04
CA VAL A 97 -4.49 -5.75 -8.17
C VAL A 97 -4.91 -4.53 -8.98
N ILE A 98 -5.72 -3.67 -8.39
CA ILE A 98 -6.13 -2.38 -8.95
C ILE A 98 -5.85 -1.30 -7.91
N GLY A 99 -5.02 -0.33 -8.27
CA GLY A 99 -4.76 0.86 -7.47
C GLY A 99 -5.61 2.04 -7.93
N VAL A 100 -6.60 2.44 -7.15
CA VAL A 100 -7.41 3.64 -7.43
C VAL A 100 -6.76 4.84 -6.76
N ASN A 101 -6.19 5.75 -7.56
CA ASN A 101 -5.60 6.97 -7.05
C ASN A 101 -6.68 8.05 -6.85
N GLN A 102 -6.65 8.70 -5.68
CA GLN A 102 -7.67 9.67 -5.29
C GLN A 102 -7.19 11.10 -5.50
N MET A 103 -7.95 11.87 -6.31
CA MET A 103 -7.82 13.34 -6.46
C MET A 103 -6.47 13.83 -6.99
N GLU A 104 -5.78 13.05 -7.79
CA GLU A 104 -4.50 13.46 -8.41
C GLU A 104 -4.57 13.24 -9.92
N ASP A 105 -3.74 13.97 -10.65
CA ASP A 105 -3.59 13.84 -12.10
C ASP A 105 -2.56 12.77 -12.50
N GLY A 106 -2.60 12.34 -13.76
CA GLY A 106 -1.73 11.30 -14.29
C GLY A 106 -0.25 11.66 -14.24
N ASP A 107 0.12 12.93 -14.50
CA ASP A 107 1.52 13.38 -14.50
C ASP A 107 2.16 13.24 -13.12
N ARG A 108 1.40 13.60 -12.07
CA ARG A 108 1.84 13.45 -10.69
C ARG A 108 2.03 11.99 -10.32
N ILE A 109 1.10 11.12 -10.69
CA ILE A 109 1.17 9.68 -10.44
C ILE A 109 2.34 9.07 -11.20
N PHE A 110 2.52 9.42 -12.47
CA PHE A 110 3.65 8.95 -13.29
C PHE A 110 4.99 9.32 -12.67
N SER A 111 5.16 10.58 -12.26
CA SER A 111 6.38 11.06 -11.61
C SER A 111 6.65 10.34 -10.29
N PHE A 112 5.59 10.14 -9.49
CA PHE A 112 5.70 9.43 -8.22
C PHE A 112 6.07 7.95 -8.41
N THR A 113 5.35 7.22 -9.26
CA THR A 113 5.60 5.79 -9.49
C THR A 113 6.96 5.54 -10.11
N GLY A 114 7.44 6.46 -10.98
CA GLY A 114 8.78 6.43 -11.54
C GLY A 114 9.90 6.66 -10.51
N SER A 115 9.58 7.26 -9.36
CA SER A 115 10.54 7.50 -8.26
C SER A 115 10.61 6.37 -7.24
N LEU A 116 9.77 5.35 -7.37
CA LEU A 116 9.76 4.20 -6.46
C LEU A 116 10.85 3.19 -6.81
N ASP A 117 11.49 2.58 -5.81
CA ASP A 117 12.45 1.50 -6.01
C ASP A 117 11.82 0.28 -6.70
N THR A 118 10.54 0.03 -6.42
CA THR A 118 9.71 -0.99 -7.08
C THR A 118 8.54 -0.29 -7.75
N ARG A 119 8.59 -0.14 -9.07
CA ARG A 119 7.51 0.47 -9.83
C ARG A 119 6.34 -0.51 -9.94
N PRO A 120 5.11 -0.09 -9.59
CA PRO A 120 3.91 -0.89 -9.80
C PRO A 120 3.70 -1.21 -11.29
N THR A 121 3.33 -2.47 -11.58
CA THR A 121 2.95 -2.92 -12.93
C THR A 121 1.49 -3.35 -13.00
N PHE A 122 0.77 -3.32 -11.87
CA PHE A 122 -0.68 -3.47 -11.83
C PHE A 122 -1.40 -2.19 -12.28
N ASP A 123 -2.68 -2.32 -12.62
CA ASP A 123 -3.51 -1.21 -13.12
C ASP A 123 -3.64 -0.09 -12.08
N ILE A 124 -3.33 1.14 -12.49
CA ILE A 124 -3.53 2.35 -11.69
C ILE A 124 -4.57 3.22 -12.37
N LEU A 125 -5.72 3.39 -11.72
CA LEU A 125 -6.88 4.12 -12.24
C LEU A 125 -7.06 5.45 -11.50
N LEU A 126 -7.56 6.47 -12.21
CA LEU A 126 -7.67 7.84 -11.73
C LEU A 126 -9.10 8.15 -11.27
N ASP A 127 -9.30 8.31 -9.95
CA ASP A 127 -10.54 8.79 -9.35
C ASP A 127 -10.43 10.28 -9.02
N SER A 128 -10.22 11.10 -10.04
CA SER A 128 -9.94 12.54 -9.94
C SER A 128 -11.05 13.32 -9.21
N GLU A 129 -12.29 12.85 -9.27
CA GLU A 129 -13.45 13.46 -8.62
C GLU A 129 -13.85 12.75 -7.30
N SER A 130 -13.09 11.74 -6.86
CA SER A 130 -13.40 10.92 -5.68
C SER A 130 -14.77 10.25 -5.69
N LYS A 131 -15.39 10.06 -6.84
CA LYS A 131 -16.73 9.43 -6.94
C LYS A 131 -16.68 7.96 -6.55
N VAL A 132 -15.66 7.25 -7.01
CA VAL A 132 -15.47 5.82 -6.69
C VAL A 132 -15.10 5.67 -5.22
N SER A 133 -14.16 6.48 -4.72
CA SER A 133 -13.78 6.50 -3.30
C SER A 133 -14.98 6.74 -2.39
N GLN A 134 -15.92 7.63 -2.77
CA GLN A 134 -17.14 7.88 -2.03
C GLN A 134 -18.11 6.69 -2.08
N ALA A 135 -18.28 6.06 -3.26
CA ALA A 135 -19.13 4.88 -3.42
C ALA A 135 -18.65 3.68 -2.57
N TYR A 136 -17.34 3.56 -2.39
CA TYR A 136 -16.71 2.55 -1.53
C TYR A 136 -16.56 2.99 -0.06
N GLU A 137 -17.13 4.14 0.32
CA GLU A 137 -17.07 4.70 1.69
C GLU A 137 -15.63 4.82 2.23
N VAL A 138 -14.68 5.20 1.38
CA VAL A 138 -13.28 5.41 1.77
C VAL A 138 -13.18 6.66 2.63
N ARG A 139 -12.80 6.49 3.91
CA ARG A 139 -12.68 7.58 4.90
C ARG A 139 -11.24 7.95 5.25
N GLY A 140 -10.27 7.22 4.70
CA GLY A 140 -8.85 7.43 4.95
C GLY A 140 -8.00 6.53 4.05
N LEU A 141 -6.74 6.93 3.84
CA LEU A 141 -5.83 6.21 2.97
C LEU A 141 -4.68 5.56 3.75
N PRO A 142 -4.23 4.38 3.29
CA PRO A 142 -4.85 3.55 2.29
C PRO A 142 -6.09 2.84 2.83
N THR A 143 -7.04 2.53 1.96
CA THR A 143 -8.11 1.58 2.24
C THR A 143 -8.11 0.51 1.16
N THR A 144 -8.14 -0.75 1.55
CA THR A 144 -8.08 -1.89 0.63
C THR A 144 -9.28 -2.80 0.84
N TYR A 145 -9.85 -3.25 -0.27
CA TYR A 145 -10.89 -4.26 -0.32
C TYR A 145 -10.37 -5.50 -1.04
N LEU A 146 -10.71 -6.68 -0.53
CA LEU A 146 -10.51 -7.93 -1.25
C LEU A 146 -11.88 -8.42 -1.71
N ILE A 147 -12.04 -8.54 -3.03
CA ILE A 147 -13.30 -8.79 -3.74
C ILE A 147 -13.20 -10.16 -4.38
N ASP A 148 -14.23 -11.00 -4.22
CA ASP A 148 -14.26 -12.35 -4.77
C ASP A 148 -14.63 -12.38 -6.27
N LYS A 149 -14.58 -13.57 -6.88
CA LYS A 149 -14.88 -13.79 -8.31
C LYS A 149 -16.32 -13.42 -8.70
N GLN A 150 -17.23 -13.41 -7.72
CA GLN A 150 -18.62 -12.97 -7.90
C GLN A 150 -18.78 -11.45 -7.78
N GLY A 151 -17.68 -10.73 -7.49
CA GLY A 151 -17.67 -9.28 -7.32
C GLY A 151 -18.19 -8.82 -5.97
N LYS A 152 -18.08 -9.64 -4.93
CA LYS A 152 -18.49 -9.26 -3.58
C LYS A 152 -17.29 -8.95 -2.72
N ILE A 153 -17.36 -7.85 -1.99
CA ILE A 153 -16.38 -7.47 -0.99
C ILE A 153 -16.44 -8.49 0.15
N ARG A 154 -15.32 -9.17 0.40
CA ARG A 154 -15.16 -10.19 1.43
C ARG A 154 -14.36 -9.68 2.62
N TYR A 155 -13.33 -8.86 2.36
CA TYR A 155 -12.44 -8.31 3.39
C TYR A 155 -12.19 -6.83 3.15
N ARG A 156 -11.86 -6.12 4.25
CA ARG A 156 -11.41 -4.74 4.21
C ARG A 156 -10.19 -4.55 5.12
N ALA A 157 -9.28 -3.66 4.70
CA ALA A 157 -8.22 -3.12 5.53
C ALA A 157 -8.22 -1.60 5.47
N ILE A 158 -7.97 -0.93 6.61
CA ILE A 158 -7.75 0.51 6.70
C ILE A 158 -6.35 0.71 7.25
N GLY A 159 -5.55 1.55 6.59
CA GLY A 159 -4.12 1.71 6.84
C GLY A 159 -3.26 0.67 6.11
N GLY A 160 -1.96 0.95 5.97
CA GLY A 160 -1.04 0.15 5.17
C GLY A 160 -0.87 -1.28 5.64
N ARG A 161 -0.68 -2.20 4.69
CA ARG A 161 -0.52 -3.64 4.91
C ARG A 161 0.65 -4.22 4.12
N GLU A 162 1.17 -5.36 4.63
CA GLU A 162 2.04 -6.27 3.87
C GLU A 162 1.17 -7.31 3.19
N PHE A 163 0.91 -7.14 1.88
CA PHE A 163 -0.02 -7.98 1.14
C PHE A 163 0.58 -9.33 0.73
N ASP A 164 1.88 -9.46 0.65
CA ASP A 164 2.61 -10.71 0.40
C ASP A 164 2.92 -11.49 1.70
N HIS A 165 2.33 -11.09 2.84
CA HIS A 165 2.41 -11.87 4.06
C HIS A 165 1.60 -13.17 3.91
N GLN A 166 2.15 -14.29 4.41
CA GLN A 166 1.57 -15.64 4.26
C GLN A 166 0.07 -15.72 4.62
N GLU A 167 -0.36 -15.00 5.66
CA GLU A 167 -1.77 -15.00 6.07
C GLU A 167 -2.69 -14.32 5.05
N VAL A 168 -2.23 -13.23 4.42
CA VAL A 168 -2.98 -12.55 3.35
C VAL A 168 -3.03 -13.42 2.10
N GLU A 169 -1.90 -14.02 1.72
CA GLU A 169 -1.84 -14.93 0.58
C GLU A 169 -2.77 -16.14 0.73
N LYS A 170 -2.89 -16.73 1.93
CA LYS A 170 -3.85 -17.81 2.19
C LYS A 170 -5.28 -17.38 1.94
N ILE A 171 -5.64 -16.14 2.31
CA ILE A 171 -6.98 -15.60 2.06
C ILE A 171 -7.20 -15.43 0.55
N ILE A 172 -6.24 -14.84 -0.16
CA ILE A 172 -6.30 -14.68 -1.62
C ILE A 172 -6.48 -16.02 -2.31
N GLN A 173 -5.64 -17.02 -1.98
CA GLN A 173 -5.72 -18.36 -2.54
C GLN A 173 -7.07 -19.04 -2.24
N SER A 174 -7.60 -18.87 -1.02
CA SER A 174 -8.91 -19.42 -0.66
C SER A 174 -10.01 -18.86 -1.57
N LEU A 175 -10.02 -17.54 -1.80
CA LEU A 175 -11.02 -16.91 -2.68
C LEU A 175 -10.83 -17.30 -4.16
N MET A 176 -9.58 -17.50 -4.61
CA MET A 176 -9.30 -17.98 -5.96
C MET A 176 -9.80 -19.39 -6.21
N ASN A 177 -9.90 -20.21 -5.16
CA ASN A 177 -10.35 -21.61 -5.24
C ASN A 177 -11.87 -21.77 -5.04
N GLU A 178 -12.61 -20.72 -4.65
CA GLU A 178 -14.08 -20.71 -4.61
C GLU A 178 -14.67 -20.65 -6.03
#